data_06ea12377e9b5e687ec7625e43dc7c1d
#
_entry.id   06ea12377e9b5e687ec7625e43dc7c1d
#
_cell.length_a   1.000
_cell.length_b   1.000
_cell.length_c   1.000
_cell.angle_alpha   90.00
_cell.angle_beta   90.00
_cell.angle_gamma   90.00
#
_symmetry.space_group_name_H-M   'P 1'
#
loop_
_entity.id
_entity.type
_entity.pdbx_description
1 polymer ?
#
loop_
_entity_poly.entity_id
_entity_poly.type
_entity_poly.pdbx_seq_one_letter_code
_entity_poly.pdbx_strand_id
1 'polypeptide(L)'
;KGGFWIWPILGIALFSTLCGVIKLIQIIRIFTPQSEWVASILAAVREGDEQKAKSIAGRTSHPVSSVMQRCLTYVKAGPDVVEEVLYEQLIGVQNKLQSWLPFIAITAATAPLLGLLGTVSGMIRTFNVITISGTGDAKPLAGGISEALVTTLFGLIVAIPALIIHAMLSR
;
A
#
# COMPACT_ATOMS: atom_id res chain seq x y z
N LYS A 1 28.75 -7.10 7.01
CA LYS A 1 27.84 -7.06 8.17
C LYS A 1 27.42 -5.60 8.33
N GLY A 2 26.17 -5.28 8.09
CA GLY A 2 25.70 -3.89 7.91
C GLY A 2 25.14 -3.23 9.16
N GLY A 3 25.75 -3.45 10.32
CA GLY A 3 25.45 -2.72 11.55
C GLY A 3 24.04 -2.88 12.14
N PHE A 4 23.79 -2.12 13.22
CA PHE A 4 22.51 -2.13 13.94
C PHE A 4 21.33 -1.66 13.08
N TRP A 5 21.54 -0.70 12.19
CA TRP A 5 20.48 -0.05 11.39
C TRP A 5 19.87 -0.95 10.31
N ILE A 6 20.49 -2.06 9.96
CA ILE A 6 19.91 -3.04 9.02
C ILE A 6 18.64 -3.68 9.58
N TRP A 7 18.57 -3.94 10.89
CA TRP A 7 17.40 -4.58 11.49
C TRP A 7 16.11 -3.77 11.36
N PRO A 8 16.09 -2.45 11.70
CA PRO A 8 14.94 -1.60 11.44
C PRO A 8 14.55 -1.55 9.96
N ILE A 9 15.53 -1.43 9.05
CA ILE A 9 15.28 -1.38 7.60
C ILE A 9 14.62 -2.67 7.13
N LEU A 10 15.14 -3.84 7.52
CA LEU A 10 14.58 -5.15 7.16
C LEU A 10 13.18 -5.35 7.77
N GLY A 11 12.93 -4.90 9.00
CA GLY A 11 11.62 -4.97 9.63
C GLY A 11 10.56 -4.18 8.85
N ILE A 12 10.87 -2.94 8.51
CA ILE A 12 9.98 -2.07 7.71
C ILE A 12 9.82 -2.65 6.29
N ALA A 13 10.88 -3.18 5.68
CA ALA A 13 10.84 -3.81 4.37
C ALA A 13 9.89 -5.01 4.34
N LEU A 14 10.02 -5.90 5.31
CA LEU A 14 9.19 -7.11 5.41
C LEU A 14 7.71 -6.74 5.61
N PHE A 15 7.44 -5.78 6.47
CA PHE A 15 6.07 -5.31 6.70
C PHE A 15 5.49 -4.64 5.46
N SER A 16 6.25 -3.76 4.79
CA SER A 16 5.81 -3.08 3.57
C SER A 16 5.56 -4.04 2.41
N THR A 17 6.45 -5.02 2.20
CA THR A 17 6.27 -6.04 1.16
C THR A 17 5.06 -6.92 1.44
N LEU A 18 4.82 -7.31 2.69
CA LEU A 18 3.65 -8.07 3.09
C LEU A 18 2.36 -7.28 2.81
N CYS A 19 2.30 -6.00 3.21
CA CYS A 19 1.18 -5.12 2.91
C CYS A 19 0.97 -4.95 1.41
N GLY A 20 2.04 -4.77 0.64
CA GLY A 20 2.01 -4.63 -0.82
C GLY A 20 1.44 -5.88 -1.50
N VAL A 21 1.90 -7.07 -1.10
CA VAL A 21 1.42 -8.36 -1.65
C VAL A 21 -0.06 -8.57 -1.32
N ILE A 22 -0.47 -8.33 -0.06
CA ILE A 22 -1.88 -8.46 0.35
C ILE A 22 -2.76 -7.52 -0.49
N LYS A 23 -2.33 -6.26 -0.69
CA LYS A 23 -3.06 -5.29 -1.50
C LYS A 23 -3.11 -5.69 -2.97
N LEU A 24 -2.02 -6.15 -3.52
CA LEU A 24 -1.96 -6.63 -4.91
C LEU A 24 -2.95 -7.78 -5.13
N ILE A 25 -2.97 -8.78 -4.23
CA ILE A 25 -3.92 -9.90 -4.28
C ILE A 25 -5.36 -9.39 -4.14
N GLN A 26 -5.60 -8.42 -3.24
CA GLN A 26 -6.93 -7.83 -3.06
C GLN A 26 -7.43 -7.14 -4.33
N ILE A 27 -6.58 -6.36 -5.00
CA ILE A 27 -6.92 -5.64 -6.24
C ILE A 27 -7.11 -6.61 -7.41
N ILE A 28 -6.25 -7.61 -7.55
CA ILE A 28 -6.39 -8.63 -8.61
C ILE A 28 -7.69 -9.43 -8.45
N ARG A 29 -8.14 -9.66 -7.22
CA ARG A 29 -9.43 -10.33 -6.95
C ARG A 29 -10.65 -9.45 -7.24
N ILE A 30 -10.49 -8.12 -7.28
CA ILE A 30 -11.53 -7.16 -7.66
C ILE A 30 -11.52 -7.04 -9.19
N PHE A 31 -11.80 -8.17 -9.87
CA PHE A 31 -11.92 -8.16 -11.33
C PHE A 31 -13.24 -7.48 -11.73
N THR A 32 -13.22 -6.77 -12.87
CA THR A 32 -14.38 -6.05 -13.42
C THR A 32 -15.66 -6.90 -13.36
N PRO A 33 -16.76 -6.37 -12.83
CA PRO A 33 -18.04 -7.07 -12.86
C PRO A 33 -18.42 -7.32 -14.32
N GLN A 34 -18.94 -8.52 -14.62
CA GLN A 34 -19.40 -8.86 -15.95
C GLN A 34 -20.47 -7.87 -16.40
N SER A 35 -20.35 -7.34 -17.61
CA SER A 35 -21.33 -6.41 -18.19
C SER A 35 -22.77 -6.96 -18.16
N GLU A 36 -22.92 -8.27 -18.26
CA GLU A 36 -24.20 -8.98 -18.15
C GLU A 36 -24.85 -8.86 -16.76
N TRP A 37 -24.04 -8.83 -15.70
CA TRP A 37 -24.53 -8.65 -14.34
C TRP A 37 -25.14 -7.26 -14.14
N VAL A 38 -24.49 -6.21 -14.66
CA VAL A 38 -25.03 -4.85 -14.60
C VAL A 38 -26.29 -4.73 -15.45
N ALA A 39 -26.30 -5.31 -16.66
CA ALA A 39 -27.47 -5.30 -17.54
C ALA A 39 -28.67 -6.01 -16.92
N SER A 40 -28.47 -7.13 -16.23
CA SER A 40 -29.56 -7.88 -15.57
C SER A 40 -30.14 -7.11 -14.37
N ILE A 41 -29.34 -6.35 -13.62
CA ILE A 41 -29.84 -5.46 -12.56
C ILE A 41 -30.69 -4.35 -13.16
N LEU A 42 -30.21 -3.69 -14.23
CA LEU A 42 -30.94 -2.62 -14.90
C LEU A 42 -32.26 -3.11 -15.50
N ALA A 43 -32.30 -4.32 -16.07
CA ALA A 43 -33.50 -4.93 -16.57
C ALA A 43 -34.53 -5.15 -15.44
N ALA A 44 -34.11 -5.72 -14.31
CA ALA A 44 -35.01 -5.92 -13.16
C ALA A 44 -35.52 -4.60 -12.56
N VAL A 45 -34.72 -3.54 -12.55
CA VAL A 45 -35.16 -2.20 -12.12
C VAL A 45 -36.18 -1.62 -13.08
N ARG A 46 -36.02 -1.81 -14.40
CA ARG A 46 -36.99 -1.37 -15.41
C ARG A 46 -38.32 -2.13 -15.34
N GLU A 47 -38.29 -3.39 -14.94
CA GLU A 47 -39.46 -4.23 -14.67
C GLU A 47 -40.17 -3.82 -13.37
N GLY A 48 -39.58 -2.96 -12.54
CA GLY A 48 -40.14 -2.55 -11.25
C GLY A 48 -39.95 -3.58 -10.12
N ASP A 49 -39.22 -4.66 -10.38
CA ASP A 49 -38.99 -5.73 -9.41
C ASP A 49 -37.71 -5.47 -8.58
N GLU A 50 -37.86 -4.70 -7.49
CA GLU A 50 -36.76 -4.36 -6.60
C GLU A 50 -36.15 -5.57 -5.89
N GLN A 51 -36.95 -6.58 -5.54
CA GLN A 51 -36.48 -7.78 -4.86
C GLN A 51 -35.58 -8.60 -5.78
N LYS A 52 -35.96 -8.74 -7.04
CA LYS A 52 -35.19 -9.39 -8.08
C LYS A 52 -33.85 -8.64 -8.31
N ALA A 53 -33.92 -7.31 -8.45
CA ALA A 53 -32.73 -6.48 -8.60
C ALA A 53 -31.72 -6.63 -7.43
N LYS A 54 -32.21 -6.58 -6.18
CA LYS A 54 -31.41 -6.78 -4.97
C LYS A 54 -30.82 -8.19 -4.89
N SER A 55 -31.59 -9.22 -5.26
CA SER A 55 -31.09 -10.60 -5.27
C SER A 55 -29.97 -10.81 -6.30
N ILE A 56 -30.10 -10.23 -7.49
CA ILE A 56 -29.09 -10.27 -8.54
C ILE A 56 -27.83 -9.50 -8.08
N ALA A 57 -28.01 -8.30 -7.51
CA ALA A 57 -26.92 -7.51 -6.98
C ALA A 57 -26.12 -8.25 -5.91
N GLY A 58 -26.79 -9.05 -5.05
CA GLY A 58 -26.16 -9.82 -3.97
C GLY A 58 -25.42 -11.09 -4.39
N ARG A 59 -25.58 -11.56 -5.63
CA ARG A 59 -24.95 -12.81 -6.10
C ARG A 59 -23.42 -12.72 -6.29
N THR A 60 -22.87 -11.53 -6.33
CA THR A 60 -21.44 -11.30 -6.62
C THR A 60 -20.74 -10.78 -5.36
N SER A 61 -19.61 -11.38 -4.99
CA SER A 61 -18.74 -10.91 -3.89
C SER A 61 -17.87 -9.69 -4.27
N HIS A 62 -18.34 -8.89 -5.22
CA HIS A 62 -17.62 -7.70 -5.68
C HIS A 62 -17.95 -6.50 -4.78
N PRO A 63 -17.01 -5.59 -4.47
CA PRO A 63 -17.27 -4.40 -3.64
C PRO A 63 -18.43 -3.54 -4.16
N VAL A 64 -18.63 -3.47 -5.48
CA VAL A 64 -19.73 -2.76 -6.12
C VAL A 64 -21.08 -3.40 -5.82
N SER A 65 -21.16 -4.68 -5.45
CA SER A 65 -22.39 -5.36 -5.07
C SER A 65 -23.08 -4.67 -3.89
N SER A 66 -22.31 -4.34 -2.85
CA SER A 66 -22.82 -3.62 -1.66
C SER A 66 -23.30 -2.21 -2.00
N VAL A 67 -22.61 -1.53 -2.91
CA VAL A 67 -23.00 -0.20 -3.41
C VAL A 67 -24.34 -0.29 -4.14
N MET A 68 -24.47 -1.23 -5.09
CA MET A 68 -25.70 -1.42 -5.85
C MET A 68 -26.89 -1.78 -4.96
N GLN A 69 -26.71 -2.71 -4.01
CA GLN A 69 -27.77 -3.07 -3.06
C GLN A 69 -28.25 -1.87 -2.24
N ARG A 70 -27.30 -1.02 -1.81
CA ARG A 70 -27.61 0.18 -1.04
C ARG A 70 -28.37 1.20 -1.90
N CYS A 71 -27.91 1.48 -3.11
CA CYS A 71 -28.59 2.38 -4.05
C CYS A 71 -30.01 1.88 -4.41
N LEU A 72 -30.18 0.56 -4.63
CA LEU A 72 -31.48 -0.04 -4.91
C LEU A 72 -32.50 0.13 -3.76
N THR A 73 -32.02 0.33 -2.53
CA THR A 73 -32.92 0.58 -1.38
C THR A 73 -33.57 1.97 -1.45
N TYR A 74 -32.90 2.92 -2.11
CA TYR A 74 -33.37 4.31 -2.22
C TYR A 74 -33.92 4.67 -3.60
N VAL A 75 -34.10 3.70 -4.51
CA VAL A 75 -34.62 3.94 -5.88
C VAL A 75 -35.93 4.71 -5.88
N LYS A 76 -36.84 4.45 -4.92
CA LYS A 76 -38.13 5.15 -4.79
C LYS A 76 -38.03 6.58 -4.25
N ALA A 77 -36.90 6.93 -3.61
CA ALA A 77 -36.72 8.26 -3.02
C ALA A 77 -36.38 9.35 -4.07
N GLY A 78 -36.11 8.93 -5.30
CA GLY A 78 -35.76 9.83 -6.40
C GLY A 78 -34.29 9.80 -6.81
N PRO A 79 -33.97 10.31 -8.01
CA PRO A 79 -32.63 10.23 -8.58
C PRO A 79 -31.60 10.95 -7.76
N ASP A 80 -31.92 12.11 -7.20
CA ASP A 80 -30.96 12.93 -6.42
C ASP A 80 -30.48 12.19 -5.17
N VAL A 81 -31.40 11.50 -4.47
CA VAL A 81 -31.08 10.71 -3.27
C VAL A 81 -30.23 9.49 -3.62
N VAL A 82 -30.52 8.85 -4.75
CA VAL A 82 -29.73 7.70 -5.22
C VAL A 82 -28.32 8.13 -5.58
N GLU A 83 -28.16 9.29 -6.20
CA GLU A 83 -26.86 9.85 -6.54
C GLU A 83 -26.03 10.18 -5.30
N GLU A 84 -26.63 10.81 -4.29
CA GLU A 84 -25.97 11.10 -3.00
C GLU A 84 -25.51 9.82 -2.30
N VAL A 85 -26.38 8.81 -2.21
CA VAL A 85 -26.04 7.51 -1.63
C VAL A 85 -24.94 6.82 -2.44
N LEU A 86 -24.97 6.93 -3.76
CA LEU A 86 -23.92 6.37 -4.62
C LEU A 86 -22.58 7.00 -4.32
N TYR A 87 -22.48 8.32 -4.23
CA TYR A 87 -21.24 9.03 -3.88
C TYR A 87 -20.74 8.64 -2.50
N GLU A 88 -21.60 8.58 -1.49
CA GLU A 88 -21.23 8.14 -0.14
C GLU A 88 -20.61 6.74 -0.15
N GLN A 89 -21.28 5.80 -0.84
CA GLN A 89 -20.80 4.41 -0.92
C GLN A 89 -19.51 4.27 -1.71
N LEU A 90 -19.35 5.03 -2.80
CA LEU A 90 -18.10 5.03 -3.58
C LEU A 90 -16.91 5.53 -2.76
N ILE A 91 -17.09 6.60 -1.97
CA ILE A 91 -16.06 7.08 -1.04
C ILE A 91 -15.70 6.00 -0.01
N GLY A 92 -16.70 5.29 0.51
CA GLY A 92 -16.48 4.19 1.45
C GLY A 92 -15.67 3.03 0.84
N VAL A 93 -15.96 2.64 -0.39
CA VAL A 93 -15.20 1.62 -1.13
C VAL A 93 -13.80 2.12 -1.44
N GLN A 94 -13.64 3.35 -1.90
CA GLN A 94 -12.34 3.96 -2.18
C GLN A 94 -11.45 3.99 -0.94
N ASN A 95 -11.98 4.41 0.21
CA ASN A 95 -11.25 4.42 1.47
C ASN A 95 -10.78 3.01 1.89
N LYS A 96 -11.61 1.99 1.69
CA LYS A 96 -11.20 0.59 1.93
C LYS A 96 -10.09 0.13 1.00
N LEU A 97 -10.17 0.51 -0.27
CA LEU A 97 -9.15 0.16 -1.27
C LEU A 97 -7.84 0.89 -1.02
N GLN A 98 -7.90 2.16 -0.62
CA GLN A 98 -6.72 2.97 -0.31
C GLN A 98 -6.15 2.74 1.09
N SER A 99 -6.86 1.99 1.95
CA SER A 99 -6.34 1.66 3.29
C SER A 99 -4.97 0.96 3.17
N TRP A 100 -4.01 1.30 4.05
CA TRP A 100 -2.63 0.78 4.06
C TRP A 100 -1.69 1.30 2.95
N LEU A 101 -2.19 1.92 1.86
CA LEU A 101 -1.33 2.56 0.86
C LEU A 101 -0.43 3.66 1.46
N PRO A 102 -0.93 4.54 2.37
CA PRO A 102 -0.09 5.54 3.02
C PRO A 102 1.10 4.91 3.75
N PHE A 103 0.94 3.69 4.30
CA PHE A 103 2.03 3.01 4.98
C PHE A 103 3.15 2.60 4.02
N ILE A 104 2.80 2.11 2.83
CA ILE A 104 3.78 1.79 1.78
C ILE A 104 4.52 3.06 1.33
N ALA A 105 3.80 4.19 1.18
CA ALA A 105 4.39 5.48 0.85
C ALA A 105 5.38 5.97 1.92
N ILE A 106 5.00 5.87 3.19
CA ILE A 106 5.88 6.22 4.32
C ILE A 106 7.13 5.35 4.31
N THR A 107 6.99 4.04 4.09
CA THR A 107 8.14 3.13 3.99
C THR A 107 9.09 3.54 2.87
N ALA A 108 8.55 3.85 1.69
CA ALA A 108 9.34 4.28 0.53
C ALA A 108 10.11 5.58 0.81
N ALA A 109 9.53 6.50 1.58
CA ALA A 109 10.19 7.75 1.96
C ALA A 109 11.19 7.58 3.11
N THR A 110 10.90 6.73 4.10
CA THR A 110 11.74 6.61 5.31
C THR A 110 12.89 5.63 5.14
N ALA A 111 12.78 4.59 4.30
CA ALA A 111 13.84 3.61 4.13
C ALA A 111 15.18 4.23 3.67
N PRO A 112 15.24 5.17 2.70
CA PRO A 112 16.48 5.84 2.33
C PRO A 112 17.03 6.71 3.45
N LEU A 113 16.16 7.34 4.25
CA LEU A 113 16.57 8.17 5.38
C LEU A 113 17.21 7.33 6.49
N LEU A 114 16.67 6.14 6.74
CA LEU A 114 17.30 5.17 7.66
C LEU A 114 18.66 4.68 7.10
N GLY A 115 18.77 4.50 5.80
CA GLY A 115 20.04 4.23 5.13
C GLY A 115 21.05 5.34 5.34
N LEU A 116 20.65 6.59 5.15
CA LEU A 116 21.48 7.77 5.40
C LEU A 116 21.90 7.86 6.89
N LEU A 117 20.97 7.62 7.81
CA LEU A 117 21.28 7.58 9.25
C LEU A 117 22.33 6.51 9.56
N GLY A 118 22.26 5.36 8.87
CA GLY A 118 23.28 4.31 8.95
C GLY A 118 24.65 4.79 8.50
N THR A 119 24.75 5.57 7.40
CA THR A 119 26.06 6.11 6.97
C THR A 119 26.61 7.11 7.96
N VAL A 120 25.78 8.04 8.45
CA VAL A 120 26.23 9.04 9.42
C VAL A 120 26.74 8.36 10.70
N SER A 121 25.98 7.41 11.25
CA SER A 121 26.38 6.69 12.46
C SER A 121 27.63 5.83 12.25
N GLY A 122 27.77 5.19 11.07
CA GLY A 122 28.96 4.43 10.69
C GLY A 122 30.20 5.30 10.58
N MET A 123 30.07 6.47 9.96
CA MET A 123 31.19 7.42 9.86
C MET A 123 31.61 7.99 11.22
N ILE A 124 30.65 8.35 12.09
CA ILE A 124 30.94 8.78 13.46
C ILE A 124 31.75 7.71 14.20
N ARG A 125 31.34 6.44 14.07
CA ARG A 125 32.05 5.31 14.69
C ARG A 125 33.45 5.17 14.13
N THR A 126 33.65 5.33 12.82
CA THR A 126 34.96 5.28 12.17
C THR A 126 35.87 6.38 12.70
N PHE A 127 35.37 7.63 12.79
CA PHE A 127 36.19 8.73 13.35
C PHE A 127 36.52 8.53 14.83
N ASN A 128 35.61 7.98 15.63
CA ASN A 128 35.91 7.64 17.02
C ASN A 128 37.08 6.60 17.13
N VAL A 129 37.12 5.61 16.25
CA VAL A 129 38.20 4.64 16.21
C VAL A 129 39.53 5.33 15.86
N ILE A 130 39.52 6.26 14.88
CA ILE A 130 40.72 7.05 14.53
C ILE A 130 41.22 7.85 15.72
N THR A 131 40.31 8.49 16.45
CA THR A 131 40.65 9.36 17.59
C THR A 131 41.28 8.56 18.75
N ILE A 132 40.83 7.33 18.97
CA ILE A 132 41.31 6.49 20.10
C ILE A 132 42.56 5.70 19.72
N SER A 133 42.60 5.11 18.52
CA SER A 133 43.63 4.15 18.10
C SER A 133 44.62 4.73 17.10
N GLY A 134 44.43 5.97 16.66
CA GLY A 134 45.20 6.58 15.57
C GLY A 134 44.89 5.99 14.21
N THR A 135 45.62 6.42 13.19
CA THR A 135 45.43 5.98 11.78
C THR A 135 46.20 4.72 11.40
N GLY A 136 46.86 4.08 12.37
CA GLY A 136 47.84 2.99 12.11
C GLY A 136 47.20 1.68 11.61
N ASP A 137 45.89 1.45 11.82
CA ASP A 137 45.23 0.24 11.35
C ASP A 137 44.10 0.59 10.36
N ALA A 138 44.32 0.28 9.10
CA ALA A 138 43.36 0.54 8.03
C ALA A 138 42.12 -0.40 8.08
N LYS A 139 42.22 -1.55 8.73
CA LYS A 139 41.17 -2.57 8.72
C LYS A 139 39.89 -2.17 9.46
N PRO A 140 39.93 -1.61 10.69
CA PRO A 140 38.74 -1.09 11.36
C PRO A 140 38.08 0.09 10.59
N LEU A 141 38.91 0.94 9.96
CA LEU A 141 38.47 2.09 9.18
C LEU A 141 37.67 1.63 7.96
N ALA A 142 38.23 0.72 7.16
CA ALA A 142 37.55 0.14 6.01
C ALA A 142 36.25 -0.59 6.40
N GLY A 143 36.24 -1.26 7.57
CA GLY A 143 35.09 -1.93 8.12
C GLY A 143 33.94 -0.99 8.42
N GLY A 144 34.17 0.14 9.09
CA GLY A 144 33.15 1.14 9.42
C GLY A 144 32.56 1.84 8.20
N ILE A 145 33.42 2.18 7.22
CA ILE A 145 32.98 2.78 5.96
C ILE A 145 32.13 1.79 5.16
N SER A 146 32.60 0.53 5.06
CA SER A 146 31.82 -0.53 4.37
C SER A 146 30.46 -0.76 5.02
N GLU A 147 30.39 -0.81 6.36
CA GLU A 147 29.14 -0.95 7.10
C GLU A 147 28.16 0.20 6.79
N ALA A 148 28.66 1.43 6.74
CA ALA A 148 27.90 2.62 6.41
C ALA A 148 27.29 2.52 4.99
N LEU A 149 28.10 2.23 3.98
CA LEU A 149 27.68 2.12 2.58
C LEU A 149 26.65 1.00 2.35
N VAL A 150 26.87 -0.16 2.99
CA VAL A 150 25.92 -1.29 2.91
C VAL A 150 24.56 -0.93 3.47
N THR A 151 24.50 -0.17 4.55
CA THR A 151 23.21 0.25 5.14
C THR A 151 22.42 1.14 4.20
N THR A 152 23.06 2.09 3.50
CA THR A 152 22.39 2.92 2.48
C THR A 152 21.93 2.09 1.30
N LEU A 153 22.72 1.14 0.84
CA LEU A 153 22.34 0.23 -0.24
C LEU A 153 21.06 -0.53 0.11
N PHE A 154 20.95 -1.08 1.31
CA PHE A 154 19.74 -1.75 1.77
C PHE A 154 18.54 -0.79 1.86
N GLY A 155 18.74 0.44 2.34
CA GLY A 155 17.69 1.46 2.35
C GLY A 155 17.10 1.72 0.96
N LEU A 156 17.94 1.83 -0.07
CA LEU A 156 17.53 2.05 -1.45
C LEU A 156 16.86 0.80 -2.07
N ILE A 157 17.40 -0.40 -1.81
CA ILE A 157 16.81 -1.67 -2.27
C ILE A 157 15.38 -1.84 -1.75
N VAL A 158 15.09 -1.36 -0.56
CA VAL A 158 13.73 -1.40 0.02
C VAL A 158 12.85 -0.29 -0.55
N ALA A 159 13.37 0.92 -0.69
CA ALA A 159 12.61 2.09 -1.11
C ALA A 159 12.10 1.99 -2.54
N ILE A 160 12.95 1.53 -3.47
CA ILE A 160 12.61 1.51 -4.90
C ILE A 160 11.40 0.60 -5.20
N PRO A 161 11.36 -0.67 -4.76
CA PRO A 161 10.18 -1.52 -4.96
C PRO A 161 8.93 -0.98 -4.24
N ALA A 162 9.08 -0.44 -3.02
CA ALA A 162 7.97 0.15 -2.28
C ALA A 162 7.35 1.34 -3.03
N LEU A 163 8.17 2.20 -3.65
CA LEU A 163 7.73 3.31 -4.50
C LEU A 163 6.96 2.82 -5.72
N ILE A 164 7.48 1.80 -6.41
CA ILE A 164 6.84 1.22 -7.59
C ILE A 164 5.48 0.62 -7.22
N ILE A 165 5.42 -0.18 -6.16
CA ILE A 165 4.19 -0.79 -5.65
C ILE A 165 3.19 0.30 -5.28
N HIS A 166 3.61 1.32 -4.54
CA HIS A 166 2.75 2.45 -4.19
C HIS A 166 2.20 3.16 -5.43
N ALA A 167 3.04 3.47 -6.42
CA ALA A 167 2.64 4.13 -7.66
C ALA A 167 1.65 3.30 -8.50
N MET A 168 1.80 1.98 -8.51
CA MET A 168 0.86 1.08 -9.19
C MET A 168 -0.48 0.96 -8.48
N LEU A 169 -0.49 0.97 -7.15
CA LEU A 169 -1.68 0.76 -6.33
C LEU A 169 -2.45 2.06 -6.03
N SER A 170 -1.84 3.21 -6.22
CA SER A 170 -2.45 4.54 -5.97
C SER A 170 -3.21 5.11 -7.17
N ARG A 171 -3.16 4.42 -8.32
CA ARG A 171 -3.93 4.77 -9.53
C ARG A 171 -5.30 4.10 -9.53
#